data_c7dc951e59514738fbd147077fc1fb61
#
_entry.id   c7dc951e59514738fbd147077fc1fb61
#
_cell.length_a   1.000
_cell.length_b   1.000
_cell.length_c   1.000
_cell.angle_alpha   90.00
_cell.angle_beta   90.00
_cell.angle_gamma   90.00
#
_symmetry.space_group_name_H-M   'P 1'
#
loop_
_entity.id
_entity.type
_entity.pdbx_description
1 polymer ?
#
loop_
_entity_poly.entity_id
_entity_poly.type
_entity_poly.pdbx_seq_one_letter_code
_entity_poly.pdbx_strand_id
1 'polypeptide(L)'
;MRIHYVFACATAPEHRSHGYMSALLAYAALVGAQREEQFSAILPANPSLYAYYAKSGYQTFFERDEYLLRAEQLREQAAEVEGRKYLPAEVLNRIRNTLLQNWEGAVLWDDRAFWFASEDNRAYGGRLVCTHGPAYAICRYAGEGLCEVTELMCTTEHLPKLFGAMLQEMPASNYRIRLPKGSGLLEMAGLSSLSAPEPVFCGMLRPLDGASMDQLQVGEKKPYLGLGKD
;
A
#
# COMPACT_ATOMS: atom_id res chain seq x y z
N MET A 1 -3.36 17.70 -4.66
CA MET A 1 -4.66 17.56 -3.97
C MET A 1 -4.44 17.06 -2.56
N ARG A 2 -5.26 17.49 -1.59
CA ARG A 2 -5.17 17.02 -0.18
C ARG A 2 -6.26 15.99 0.08
N ILE A 3 -5.89 14.92 0.76
CA ILE A 3 -6.82 13.86 1.15
C ILE A 3 -6.61 13.50 2.62
N HIS A 4 -7.64 12.99 3.29
CA HIS A 4 -7.48 12.25 4.53
C HIS A 4 -7.78 10.76 4.32
N TYR A 5 -7.19 9.95 5.16
CA TYR A 5 -7.42 8.51 5.17
C TYR A 5 -8.19 8.10 6.41
N VAL A 6 -9.33 7.46 6.19
CA VAL A 6 -10.18 6.93 7.26
C VAL A 6 -9.67 5.54 7.63
N PHE A 7 -9.26 5.37 8.89
CA PHE A 7 -8.67 4.14 9.40
C PHE A 7 -9.36 3.64 10.66
N ALA A 8 -9.35 2.32 10.88
CA ALA A 8 -9.86 1.65 12.09
C ALA A 8 -11.32 1.97 12.41
N CYS A 9 -12.18 2.02 11.39
CA CYS A 9 -13.62 2.18 11.56
C CYS A 9 -14.25 0.96 12.23
N ALA A 10 -14.67 1.10 13.48
CA ALA A 10 -15.33 0.04 14.22
C ALA A 10 -16.56 0.53 14.98
N THR A 11 -17.54 -0.35 15.13
CA THR A 11 -18.71 -0.14 16.00
C THR A 11 -18.86 -1.35 16.90
N ALA A 12 -18.95 -1.13 18.20
CA ALA A 12 -19.18 -2.19 19.18
C ALA A 12 -20.41 -3.01 18.80
N PRO A 13 -20.39 -4.34 18.96
CA PRO A 13 -21.44 -5.22 18.48
C PRO A 13 -22.86 -4.79 18.90
N GLU A 14 -23.02 -4.40 20.17
CA GLU A 14 -24.28 -3.94 20.78
C GLU A 14 -24.80 -2.61 20.23
N HIS A 15 -23.94 -1.84 19.54
CA HIS A 15 -24.25 -0.55 18.94
C HIS A 15 -24.33 -0.59 17.40
N ARG A 16 -24.25 -1.77 16.80
CA ARG A 16 -24.38 -1.92 15.35
C ARG A 16 -25.82 -1.67 14.90
N SER A 17 -25.97 -1.35 13.61
CA SER A 17 -27.28 -1.07 12.96
C SER A 17 -28.02 0.18 13.47
N HIS A 18 -27.38 1.04 14.25
CA HIS A 18 -27.95 2.31 14.72
C HIS A 18 -27.48 3.54 13.90
N GLY A 19 -26.75 3.31 12.81
CA GLY A 19 -26.29 4.40 11.92
C GLY A 19 -25.06 5.17 12.42
N TYR A 20 -24.45 4.82 13.54
CA TYR A 20 -23.33 5.56 14.12
C TYR A 20 -22.11 5.66 13.17
N MET A 21 -21.76 4.58 12.49
CA MET A 21 -20.66 4.62 11.52
C MET A 21 -20.97 5.55 10.34
N SER A 22 -22.18 5.53 9.82
CA SER A 22 -22.58 6.45 8.73
C SER A 22 -22.53 7.91 9.17
N ALA A 23 -22.96 8.20 10.40
CA ALA A 23 -22.88 9.55 10.99
C ALA A 23 -21.40 9.97 11.18
N LEU A 24 -20.53 9.07 11.64
CA LEU A 24 -19.10 9.34 11.80
C LEU A 24 -18.41 9.61 10.47
N LEU A 25 -18.71 8.83 9.42
CA LEU A 25 -18.18 9.06 8.07
C LEU A 25 -18.66 10.39 7.48
N ALA A 26 -19.91 10.76 7.72
CA ALA A 26 -20.44 12.07 7.31
C ALA A 26 -19.74 13.22 8.05
N TYR A 27 -19.52 13.06 9.35
CA TYR A 27 -18.78 14.04 10.16
C TYR A 27 -17.30 14.15 9.71
N ALA A 28 -16.62 13.02 9.46
CA ALA A 28 -15.26 13.03 8.96
C ALA A 28 -15.14 13.78 7.62
N ALA A 29 -16.11 13.58 6.73
CA ALA A 29 -16.16 14.28 5.45
C ALA A 29 -16.37 15.79 5.62
N LEU A 30 -17.25 16.21 6.55
CA LEU A 30 -17.46 17.63 6.89
C LEU A 30 -16.17 18.27 7.44
N VAL A 31 -15.51 17.60 8.37
CA VAL A 31 -14.23 18.08 8.94
C VAL A 31 -13.14 18.14 7.87
N GLY A 32 -13.07 17.14 6.97
CA GLY A 32 -12.14 17.15 5.85
C GLY A 32 -12.36 18.36 4.93
N ALA A 33 -13.60 18.64 4.56
CA ALA A 33 -13.94 19.81 3.74
C ALA A 33 -13.56 21.13 4.44
N GLN A 34 -13.79 21.26 5.75
CA GLN A 34 -13.36 22.42 6.53
C GLN A 34 -11.83 22.61 6.56
N ARG A 35 -11.06 21.52 6.35
CA ARG A 35 -9.59 21.53 6.26
C ARG A 35 -9.09 21.71 4.84
N GLU A 36 -9.97 22.04 3.90
CA GLU A 36 -9.66 22.17 2.47
C GLU A 36 -9.12 20.87 1.85
N GLU A 37 -9.53 19.72 2.39
CA GLU A 37 -9.25 18.42 1.80
C GLU A 37 -10.26 18.14 0.69
N GLN A 38 -9.80 17.66 -0.45
CA GLN A 38 -10.66 17.42 -1.61
C GLN A 38 -11.26 16.02 -1.61
N PHE A 39 -10.60 15.07 -0.95
CA PHE A 39 -11.05 13.67 -0.97
C PHE A 39 -10.87 13.00 0.39
N SER A 40 -11.70 11.99 0.62
CA SER A 40 -11.58 11.02 1.71
C SER A 40 -11.29 9.64 1.14
N ALA A 41 -10.23 8.99 1.60
CA ALA A 41 -9.85 7.65 1.20
C ALA A 41 -10.14 6.65 2.33
N ILE A 42 -10.49 5.41 1.96
CA ILE A 42 -10.69 4.29 2.89
C ILE A 42 -10.29 2.97 2.25
N LEU A 43 -9.72 2.06 3.01
CA LEU A 43 -9.51 0.66 2.60
C LEU A 43 -10.49 -0.24 3.36
N PRO A 44 -11.48 -0.83 2.67
CA PRO A 44 -12.39 -1.79 3.30
C PRO A 44 -11.66 -3.07 3.70
N ALA A 45 -11.85 -3.53 4.94
CA ALA A 45 -11.21 -4.73 5.49
C ALA A 45 -11.63 -6.04 4.80
N ASN A 46 -12.74 -6.04 4.10
CA ASN A 46 -13.21 -7.19 3.33
C ASN A 46 -14.14 -6.75 2.19
N PRO A 47 -14.38 -7.62 1.18
CA PRO A 47 -15.19 -7.28 0.00
C PRO A 47 -16.61 -6.79 0.30
N SER A 48 -17.26 -7.27 1.37
CA SER A 48 -18.64 -6.88 1.69
C SER A 48 -18.74 -5.41 2.13
N LEU A 49 -17.66 -4.84 2.66
CA LEU A 49 -17.62 -3.45 3.11
C LEU A 49 -17.56 -2.45 1.95
N TYR A 50 -17.16 -2.84 0.75
CA TYR A 50 -17.22 -1.97 -0.42
C TYR A 50 -18.65 -1.48 -0.70
N ALA A 51 -19.62 -2.40 -0.69
CA ALA A 51 -21.03 -2.05 -0.85
C ALA A 51 -21.57 -1.19 0.31
N TYR A 52 -21.04 -1.39 1.51
CA TYR A 52 -21.39 -0.56 2.67
C TYR A 52 -20.90 0.87 2.52
N TYR A 53 -19.61 1.08 2.22
CA TYR A 53 -19.04 2.41 2.07
C TYR A 53 -19.53 3.14 0.82
N ALA A 54 -19.93 2.42 -0.23
CA ALA A 54 -20.56 3.02 -1.40
C ALA A 54 -21.83 3.82 -1.05
N LYS A 55 -22.60 3.39 -0.04
CA LYS A 55 -23.77 4.12 0.48
C LYS A 55 -23.40 5.48 1.11
N SER A 56 -22.15 5.64 1.50
CA SER A 56 -21.59 6.89 2.04
C SER A 56 -20.83 7.70 0.97
N GLY A 57 -21.01 7.39 -0.32
CA GLY A 57 -20.44 8.14 -1.44
C GLY A 57 -19.02 7.73 -1.83
N TYR A 58 -18.45 6.67 -1.24
CA TYR A 58 -17.16 6.15 -1.67
C TYR A 58 -17.30 5.30 -2.94
N GLN A 59 -16.31 5.44 -3.82
CA GLN A 59 -16.22 4.66 -5.06
C GLN A 59 -14.91 3.87 -5.06
N THR A 60 -14.92 2.64 -5.58
CA THR A 60 -13.70 1.85 -5.78
C THR A 60 -12.76 2.63 -6.69
N PHE A 61 -11.52 2.82 -6.28
CA PHE A 61 -10.60 3.70 -6.99
C PHE A 61 -9.17 3.19 -7.07
N PHE A 62 -8.62 2.67 -5.99
CA PHE A 62 -7.23 2.23 -5.93
C PHE A 62 -7.10 0.76 -6.33
N GLU A 63 -6.04 0.46 -7.09
CA GLU A 63 -5.74 -0.88 -7.56
C GLU A 63 -4.26 -1.20 -7.34
N ARG A 64 -3.97 -2.49 -7.17
CA ARG A 64 -2.61 -3.01 -7.11
C ARG A 64 -2.51 -4.33 -7.84
N ASP A 65 -1.30 -4.72 -8.21
CA ASP A 65 -0.98 -6.07 -8.66
C ASP A 65 -0.42 -6.88 -7.49
N GLU A 66 -0.80 -8.14 -7.40
CA GLU A 66 -0.23 -9.10 -6.44
C GLU A 66 0.47 -10.23 -7.22
N TYR A 67 1.73 -10.48 -6.85
CA TYR A 67 2.57 -11.52 -7.42
C TYR A 67 2.91 -12.54 -6.35
N LEU A 68 2.75 -13.83 -6.68
CA LEU A 68 3.25 -14.89 -5.83
C LEU A 68 4.51 -15.48 -6.47
N LEU A 69 5.65 -15.33 -5.80
CA LEU A 69 6.95 -15.80 -6.28
C LEU A 69 7.54 -16.82 -5.31
N ARG A 70 8.26 -17.83 -5.84
CA ARG A 70 9.07 -18.73 -5.01
C ARG A 70 10.38 -18.06 -4.63
N ALA A 71 10.94 -18.46 -3.49
CA ALA A 71 12.26 -18.00 -3.07
C ALA A 71 13.37 -18.24 -4.12
N GLU A 72 13.29 -19.34 -4.87
CA GLU A 72 14.23 -19.66 -5.94
C GLU A 72 14.25 -18.58 -7.02
N GLN A 73 13.08 -18.09 -7.43
CA GLN A 73 12.96 -17.01 -8.44
C GLN A 73 13.62 -15.71 -7.95
N LEU A 74 13.48 -15.41 -6.66
CA LEU A 74 14.18 -14.26 -6.07
C LEU A 74 15.69 -14.50 -6.04
N ARG A 75 16.16 -15.72 -5.66
CA ARG A 75 17.59 -16.05 -5.58
C ARG A 75 18.28 -15.95 -6.95
N GLU A 76 17.60 -16.35 -8.01
CA GLU A 76 18.13 -16.27 -9.39
C GLU A 76 18.43 -14.83 -9.82
N GLN A 77 17.71 -13.85 -9.24
CA GLN A 77 17.84 -12.43 -9.55
C GLN A 77 18.58 -11.65 -8.44
N ALA A 78 18.79 -12.27 -7.27
CA ALA A 78 19.33 -11.58 -6.12
C ALA A 78 20.83 -11.28 -6.26
N ALA A 79 21.23 -10.09 -5.84
CA ALA A 79 22.64 -9.75 -5.62
C ALA A 79 23.01 -9.90 -4.14
N GLU A 80 24.28 -10.16 -3.90
CA GLU A 80 24.82 -10.18 -2.54
C GLU A 80 24.66 -8.82 -1.86
N VAL A 81 24.34 -8.86 -0.57
CA VAL A 81 24.22 -7.69 0.28
C VAL A 81 25.08 -7.84 1.54
N GLU A 82 25.84 -6.81 1.86
CA GLU A 82 26.67 -6.76 3.06
C GLU A 82 25.84 -6.23 4.24
N GLY A 83 25.53 -7.15 5.14
CA GLY A 83 24.88 -6.81 6.40
C GLY A 83 23.49 -6.20 6.25
N ARG A 84 22.87 -5.93 7.39
CA ARG A 84 21.55 -5.30 7.47
C ARG A 84 21.69 -3.78 7.44
N LYS A 85 20.83 -3.12 6.67
CA LYS A 85 20.75 -1.66 6.65
C LYS A 85 19.56 -1.18 7.48
N TYR A 86 19.72 0.02 8.01
CA TYR A 86 18.69 0.70 8.77
C TYR A 86 18.60 2.15 8.28
N LEU A 87 17.43 2.52 7.81
CA LEU A 87 17.15 3.89 7.39
C LEU A 87 15.96 4.42 8.20
N PRO A 88 16.00 5.69 8.64
CA PRO A 88 14.85 6.32 9.30
C PRO A 88 13.61 6.32 8.42
N ALA A 89 12.43 6.26 9.04
CA ALA A 89 11.15 6.23 8.34
C ALA A 89 10.97 7.42 7.38
N GLU A 90 11.44 8.60 7.77
CA GLU A 90 11.37 9.82 6.96
C GLU A 90 12.21 9.72 5.69
N VAL A 91 13.36 9.03 5.75
CA VAL A 91 14.21 8.78 4.57
C VAL A 91 13.50 7.82 3.62
N LEU A 92 12.90 6.76 4.15
CA LEU A 92 12.19 5.77 3.34
C LEU A 92 10.91 6.35 2.73
N ASN A 93 10.18 7.18 3.49
CA ASN A 93 9.03 7.90 2.95
C ASN A 93 9.41 8.87 1.83
N ARG A 94 10.55 9.54 1.96
CA ARG A 94 11.08 10.40 0.88
C ARG A 94 11.41 9.58 -0.37
N ILE A 95 12.02 8.41 -0.23
CA ILE A 95 12.26 7.48 -1.35
C ILE A 95 10.93 7.11 -2.01
N ARG A 96 9.95 6.69 -1.22
CA ARG A 96 8.61 6.36 -1.68
C ARG A 96 7.97 7.49 -2.49
N ASN A 97 7.90 8.64 -1.89
CA ASN A 97 7.24 9.80 -2.50
C ASN A 97 7.97 10.27 -3.76
N THR A 98 9.30 10.16 -3.80
CA THR A 98 10.09 10.45 -5.02
C THR A 98 9.77 9.46 -6.16
N LEU A 99 9.65 8.17 -5.86
CA LEU A 99 9.31 7.16 -6.86
C LEU A 99 7.85 7.30 -7.37
N LEU A 100 6.95 7.80 -6.53
CA LEU A 100 5.53 7.94 -6.84
C LEU A 100 5.11 9.36 -7.27
N GLN A 101 5.99 10.37 -7.21
CA GLN A 101 5.62 11.77 -7.48
C GLN A 101 4.99 12.01 -8.86
N ASN A 102 5.40 11.21 -9.85
CA ASN A 102 4.87 11.28 -11.23
C ASN A 102 3.88 10.15 -11.52
N TRP A 103 3.36 9.50 -10.49
CA TRP A 103 2.36 8.45 -10.62
C TRP A 103 0.97 9.04 -10.37
N GLU A 104 0.19 9.22 -11.43
CA GLU A 104 -1.13 9.80 -11.35
C GLU A 104 -2.05 9.02 -10.40
N GLY A 105 -2.68 9.73 -9.47
CA GLY A 105 -3.55 9.13 -8.46
C GLY A 105 -2.84 8.39 -7.33
N ALA A 106 -1.50 8.43 -7.25
CA ALA A 106 -0.81 7.88 -6.08
C ALA A 106 -0.97 8.77 -4.85
N VAL A 107 -1.19 8.14 -3.71
CA VAL A 107 -1.22 8.83 -2.41
C VAL A 107 0.21 9.00 -1.90
N LEU A 108 0.64 10.25 -1.78
CA LEU A 108 1.90 10.61 -1.14
C LEU A 108 1.62 10.79 0.37
N TRP A 109 2.05 9.80 1.15
CA TRP A 109 1.86 9.81 2.60
C TRP A 109 2.83 10.79 3.27
N ASP A 110 2.41 11.40 4.37
CA ASP A 110 3.31 12.17 5.22
C ASP A 110 4.21 11.25 6.07
N ASP A 111 5.24 11.83 6.68
CA ASP A 111 6.22 11.07 7.47
C ASP A 111 5.59 10.40 8.69
N ARG A 112 4.59 11.02 9.28
CA ARG A 112 3.89 10.47 10.44
C ARG A 112 3.06 9.23 10.08
N ALA A 113 2.34 9.28 8.96
CA ALA A 113 1.56 8.16 8.47
C ALA A 113 2.46 6.99 8.03
N PHE A 114 3.58 7.28 7.35
CA PHE A 114 4.57 6.27 6.99
C PHE A 114 5.21 5.62 8.23
N TRP A 115 5.63 6.44 9.20
CA TRP A 115 6.16 5.95 10.47
C TRP A 115 5.15 5.05 11.19
N PHE A 116 3.89 5.49 11.31
CA PHE A 116 2.82 4.69 11.92
C PHE A 116 2.64 3.35 11.21
N ALA A 117 2.58 3.33 9.86
CA ALA A 117 2.45 2.10 9.09
C ALA A 117 3.64 1.15 9.32
N SER A 118 4.86 1.69 9.45
CA SER A 118 6.09 0.94 9.71
C SER A 118 6.09 0.32 11.12
N GLU A 119 5.70 1.11 12.13
CA GLU A 119 5.63 0.65 13.53
C GLU A 119 4.53 -0.39 13.73
N ASP A 120 3.38 -0.19 13.10
CA ASP A 120 2.30 -1.16 13.13
C ASP A 120 2.74 -2.50 12.50
N ASN A 121 3.40 -2.45 11.32
CA ASN A 121 3.97 -3.66 10.72
C ASN A 121 4.97 -4.36 11.66
N ARG A 122 5.83 -3.58 12.35
CA ARG A 122 6.79 -4.10 13.32
C ARG A 122 6.10 -4.74 14.53
N ALA A 123 5.01 -4.16 15.03
CA ALA A 123 4.25 -4.70 16.14
C ALA A 123 3.66 -6.10 15.85
N TYR A 124 3.37 -6.38 14.58
CA TYR A 124 2.94 -7.70 14.09
C TYR A 124 4.11 -8.60 13.63
N GLY A 125 5.34 -8.33 14.09
CA GLY A 125 6.50 -9.14 13.76
C GLY A 125 7.08 -8.93 12.37
N GLY A 126 6.58 -7.93 11.66
CA GLY A 126 7.11 -7.56 10.34
C GLY A 126 8.41 -6.78 10.40
N ARG A 127 9.02 -6.56 9.24
CA ARG A 127 10.27 -5.84 9.07
C ARG A 127 10.19 -4.85 7.94
N LEU A 128 10.98 -3.81 8.08
CA LEU A 128 11.28 -2.84 7.04
C LEU A 128 12.66 -3.18 6.50
N VAL A 129 12.71 -3.83 5.35
CA VAL A 129 13.94 -4.25 4.67
C VAL A 129 14.38 -3.14 3.74
N CYS A 130 15.62 -2.69 3.82
CA CYS A 130 16.14 -1.64 2.95
C CYS A 130 17.59 -1.90 2.54
N THR A 131 18.02 -1.22 1.49
CA THR A 131 19.37 -1.31 0.92
C THR A 131 20.08 0.05 0.93
N HIS A 132 21.32 0.11 0.46
CA HIS A 132 22.05 1.36 0.31
C HIS A 132 21.52 2.31 -0.77
N GLY A 133 20.67 1.80 -1.68
CA GLY A 133 20.03 2.58 -2.74
C GLY A 133 18.62 3.02 -2.35
N PRO A 134 17.91 3.70 -3.26
CA PRO A 134 16.52 4.09 -3.07
C PRO A 134 15.59 2.87 -3.22
N ALA A 135 15.69 1.93 -2.27
CA ALA A 135 14.95 0.69 -2.30
C ALA A 135 14.59 0.20 -0.90
N TYR A 136 13.33 -0.17 -0.71
CA TYR A 136 12.85 -0.82 0.50
C TYR A 136 11.66 -1.75 0.23
N ALA A 137 11.41 -2.65 1.19
CA ALA A 137 10.23 -3.50 1.24
C ALA A 137 9.68 -3.55 2.66
N ILE A 138 8.37 -3.48 2.81
CA ILE A 138 7.66 -3.72 4.07
C ILE A 138 7.19 -5.17 4.05
N CYS A 139 7.77 -5.99 4.91
CA CYS A 139 7.60 -7.43 4.94
C CYS A 139 6.99 -7.91 6.24
N ARG A 140 6.16 -8.95 6.19
CA ARG A 140 5.68 -9.70 7.36
C ARG A 140 5.43 -11.16 7.01
N TYR A 141 5.47 -12.03 8.00
CA TYR A 141 5.07 -13.42 7.79
C TYR A 141 3.54 -13.56 7.81
N ALA A 142 3.01 -14.38 6.89
CA ALA A 142 1.58 -14.65 6.75
C ALA A 142 1.30 -16.16 6.74
N GLY A 143 1.80 -16.86 7.76
CA GLY A 143 1.74 -18.31 7.88
C GLY A 143 3.06 -18.99 7.52
N GLU A 144 3.08 -20.32 7.51
CA GLU A 144 4.29 -21.09 7.27
C GLU A 144 4.82 -20.88 5.84
N GLY A 145 6.08 -20.47 5.75
CA GLY A 145 6.78 -20.33 4.49
C GLY A 145 6.32 -19.21 3.56
N LEU A 146 5.41 -18.33 3.99
CA LEU A 146 4.96 -17.19 3.21
C LEU A 146 5.38 -15.87 3.83
N CYS A 147 6.11 -15.05 3.07
CA CYS A 147 6.37 -13.65 3.38
C CYS A 147 5.43 -12.76 2.53
N GLU A 148 4.60 -11.97 3.17
CA GLU A 148 3.88 -10.87 2.52
C GLU A 148 4.77 -9.64 2.45
N VAL A 149 4.96 -9.13 1.25
CA VAL A 149 5.59 -7.85 0.96
C VAL A 149 4.47 -6.87 0.68
N THR A 150 4.04 -6.17 1.72
CA THR A 150 2.86 -5.29 1.68
C THR A 150 3.10 -4.03 0.87
N GLU A 151 4.36 -3.61 0.74
CA GLU A 151 4.81 -2.58 -0.18
C GLU A 151 6.27 -2.85 -0.57
N LEU A 152 6.60 -2.71 -1.86
CA LEU A 152 7.95 -2.75 -2.38
C LEU A 152 8.17 -1.53 -3.27
N MET A 153 9.19 -0.74 -2.95
CA MET A 153 9.54 0.48 -3.66
C MET A 153 11.02 0.47 -4.04
N CYS A 154 11.30 0.42 -5.33
CA CYS A 154 12.64 0.57 -5.88
C CYS A 154 12.58 0.85 -7.39
N THR A 155 13.73 1.18 -7.97
CA THR A 155 13.95 1.10 -9.41
C THR A 155 14.42 -0.30 -9.80
N THR A 156 14.33 -0.67 -11.08
CA THR A 156 14.74 -2.00 -11.58
C THR A 156 16.20 -2.32 -11.23
N GLU A 157 17.10 -1.34 -11.27
CA GLU A 157 18.53 -1.52 -10.96
C GLU A 157 18.81 -1.88 -9.50
N HIS A 158 17.92 -1.49 -8.56
CA HIS A 158 18.07 -1.76 -7.13
C HIS A 158 17.36 -3.05 -6.68
N LEU A 159 16.52 -3.61 -7.54
CA LEU A 159 15.70 -4.80 -7.24
C LEU A 159 16.56 -6.03 -6.85
N PRO A 160 17.68 -6.35 -7.54
CA PRO A 160 18.52 -7.50 -7.17
C PRO A 160 19.07 -7.41 -5.73
N LYS A 161 19.53 -6.23 -5.31
CA LYS A 161 20.01 -6.02 -3.93
C LYS A 161 18.87 -6.09 -2.92
N LEU A 162 17.70 -5.59 -3.26
CA LEU A 162 16.53 -5.66 -2.39
C LEU A 162 16.07 -7.11 -2.20
N PHE A 163 16.09 -7.92 -3.25
CA PHE A 163 15.81 -9.35 -3.14
C PHE A 163 16.82 -10.08 -2.24
N GLY A 164 18.10 -9.78 -2.38
CA GLY A 164 19.13 -10.33 -1.49
C GLY A 164 18.87 -9.99 -0.02
N ALA A 165 18.54 -8.73 0.28
CA ALA A 165 18.19 -8.29 1.62
C ALA A 165 16.90 -8.96 2.15
N MET A 166 15.87 -9.09 1.31
CA MET A 166 14.63 -9.78 1.68
C MET A 166 14.86 -11.26 2.01
N LEU A 167 15.62 -11.97 1.18
CA LEU A 167 15.96 -13.37 1.40
C LEU A 167 16.78 -13.59 2.70
N GLN A 168 17.64 -12.63 3.04
CA GLN A 168 18.46 -12.66 4.25
C GLN A 168 17.67 -12.32 5.51
N GLU A 169 16.81 -11.27 5.46
CA GLU A 169 16.14 -10.74 6.65
C GLU A 169 14.77 -11.37 6.92
N MET A 170 14.11 -11.85 5.87
CA MET A 170 12.77 -12.45 5.92
C MET A 170 12.72 -13.75 5.12
N PRO A 171 13.53 -14.77 5.50
CA PRO A 171 13.59 -16.04 4.77
C PRO A 171 12.23 -16.73 4.75
N ALA A 172 11.74 -17.05 3.54
CA ALA A 172 10.48 -17.74 3.31
C ALA A 172 10.59 -18.63 2.06
N SER A 173 9.66 -19.56 1.87
CA SER A 173 9.58 -20.38 0.66
C SER A 173 8.91 -19.63 -0.47
N ASN A 174 7.96 -18.75 -0.13
CA ASN A 174 7.19 -17.93 -1.07
C ASN A 174 7.10 -16.49 -0.63
N TYR A 175 6.99 -15.60 -1.60
CA TYR A 175 6.82 -14.16 -1.38
C TYR A 175 5.59 -13.67 -2.15
N ARG A 176 4.62 -13.09 -1.43
CA ARG A 176 3.50 -12.37 -2.04
C ARG A 176 3.85 -10.90 -2.09
N ILE A 177 4.16 -10.40 -3.28
CA ILE A 177 4.63 -9.03 -3.49
C ILE A 177 3.49 -8.19 -4.04
N ARG A 178 3.23 -7.05 -3.38
CA ARG A 178 2.25 -6.06 -3.79
C ARG A 178 2.94 -4.86 -4.41
N LEU A 179 2.51 -4.50 -5.62
CA LEU A 179 3.05 -3.39 -6.39
C LEU A 179 1.94 -2.47 -6.89
N PRO A 180 2.25 -1.20 -7.18
CA PRO A 180 1.34 -0.33 -7.93
C PRO A 180 0.96 -0.99 -9.26
N LYS A 181 -0.33 -1.06 -9.59
CA LYS A 181 -0.80 -1.69 -10.83
C LYS A 181 -0.28 -0.97 -12.05
N GLY A 182 0.34 -1.73 -12.94
CA GLY A 182 1.00 -1.21 -14.14
C GLY A 182 2.41 -0.70 -13.89
N SER A 183 3.05 -1.07 -12.77
CA SER A 183 4.46 -0.73 -12.51
C SER A 183 5.41 -1.42 -13.48
N GLY A 184 5.10 -2.65 -13.90
CA GLY A 184 5.96 -3.46 -14.76
C GLY A 184 7.30 -3.84 -14.14
N LEU A 185 7.49 -3.60 -12.83
CA LEU A 185 8.79 -3.73 -12.18
C LEU A 185 9.34 -5.16 -12.21
N LEU A 186 8.49 -6.15 -11.94
CA LEU A 186 8.90 -7.56 -11.93
C LEU A 186 9.03 -8.12 -13.34
N GLU A 187 8.17 -7.72 -14.24
CA GLU A 187 8.22 -8.09 -15.66
C GLU A 187 9.52 -7.60 -16.33
N MET A 188 9.91 -6.34 -16.04
CA MET A 188 11.18 -5.77 -16.51
C MET A 188 12.40 -6.51 -15.94
N ALA A 189 12.27 -7.14 -14.78
CA ALA A 189 13.28 -8.00 -14.18
C ALA A 189 13.22 -9.46 -14.67
N GLY A 190 12.36 -9.79 -15.63
CA GLY A 190 12.20 -11.14 -16.15
C GLY A 190 11.48 -12.10 -15.20
N LEU A 191 10.79 -11.56 -14.21
CA LEU A 191 10.03 -12.35 -13.23
C LEU A 191 8.55 -12.45 -13.63
N SER A 192 8.03 -13.66 -13.57
CA SER A 192 6.61 -13.92 -13.73
C SER A 192 6.04 -14.54 -12.46
N SER A 193 4.85 -14.13 -12.06
CA SER A 193 4.14 -14.73 -10.94
C SER A 193 3.83 -16.22 -11.18
N LEU A 194 3.75 -17.01 -10.12
CA LEU A 194 3.28 -18.42 -10.17
C LEU A 194 1.82 -18.51 -10.65
N SER A 195 1.04 -17.46 -10.42
CA SER A 195 -0.28 -17.25 -11.00
C SER A 195 -0.26 -15.94 -11.79
N ALA A 196 -1.14 -15.78 -12.77
CA ALA A 196 -1.33 -14.47 -13.40
C ALA A 196 -1.55 -13.41 -12.33
N PRO A 197 -0.91 -12.23 -12.41
CA PRO A 197 -1.14 -11.18 -11.43
C PRO A 197 -2.62 -10.81 -11.44
N GLU A 198 -3.27 -10.98 -10.29
CA GLU A 198 -4.66 -10.59 -10.14
C GLU A 198 -4.72 -9.11 -9.76
N PRO A 199 -5.48 -8.29 -10.52
CA PRO A 199 -5.75 -6.93 -10.10
C PRO A 199 -6.61 -6.96 -8.85
N VAL A 200 -6.10 -6.37 -7.78
CA VAL A 200 -6.80 -6.30 -6.50
C VAL A 200 -7.23 -4.86 -6.24
N PHE A 201 -8.52 -4.66 -6.05
CA PHE A 201 -9.00 -3.39 -5.53
C PHE A 201 -8.50 -3.21 -4.09
N CYS A 202 -7.83 -2.09 -3.84
CA CYS A 202 -7.16 -1.85 -2.57
C CYS A 202 -7.51 -0.48 -1.98
N GLY A 203 -8.75 -0.06 -2.16
CA GLY A 203 -9.28 1.13 -1.50
C GLY A 203 -10.32 1.85 -2.33
N MET A 204 -11.02 2.73 -1.63
CA MET A 204 -12.09 3.56 -2.17
C MET A 204 -11.77 5.04 -1.93
N LEU A 205 -12.33 5.90 -2.77
CA LEU A 205 -12.19 7.34 -2.68
C LEU A 205 -13.57 7.99 -2.73
N ARG A 206 -13.76 9.04 -1.94
CA ARG A 206 -14.97 9.86 -1.93
C ARG A 206 -14.57 11.31 -2.16
N PRO A 207 -15.16 12.03 -3.14
CA PRO A 207 -15.00 13.48 -3.25
C PRO A 207 -15.68 14.18 -2.08
N LEU A 208 -15.06 15.24 -1.58
CA LEU A 208 -15.60 16.14 -0.57
C LEU A 208 -16.22 17.36 -1.25
N ASP A 209 -16.74 18.29 -0.46
CA ASP A 209 -17.45 19.46 -0.97
C ASP A 209 -16.61 20.25 -2.00
N GLY A 210 -17.20 20.52 -3.14
CA GLY A 210 -16.54 21.21 -4.26
C GLY A 210 -15.57 20.37 -5.09
N ALA A 211 -15.34 19.10 -4.75
CA ALA A 211 -14.49 18.19 -5.54
C ALA A 211 -15.31 17.22 -6.38
N SER A 212 -14.72 16.72 -7.47
CA SER A 212 -15.30 15.69 -8.34
C SER A 212 -14.26 14.64 -8.69
N MET A 213 -14.69 13.40 -8.88
CA MET A 213 -13.84 12.32 -9.40
C MET A 213 -13.30 12.62 -10.80
N ASP A 214 -14.02 13.43 -11.59
CA ASP A 214 -13.61 13.84 -12.94
C ASP A 214 -12.35 14.74 -12.93
N GLN A 215 -12.00 15.32 -11.78
CA GLN A 215 -10.76 16.08 -11.61
C GLN A 215 -9.52 15.19 -11.53
N LEU A 216 -9.72 13.88 -11.34
CA LEU A 216 -8.67 12.89 -11.25
C LEU A 216 -8.44 12.29 -12.64
N GLN A 217 -7.43 12.81 -13.34
CA GLN A 217 -6.97 12.20 -14.59
C GLN A 217 -6.25 10.90 -14.24
N VAL A 218 -6.79 9.77 -14.67
CA VAL A 218 -6.21 8.45 -14.47
C VAL A 218 -5.77 7.92 -15.83
N GLY A 219 -4.46 7.86 -16.04
CA GLY A 219 -3.86 7.33 -17.25
C GLY A 219 -3.81 5.80 -17.29
N GLU A 220 -2.82 5.23 -17.98
CA GLU A 220 -2.59 3.77 -18.05
C GLU A 220 -2.24 3.18 -16.69
N LYS A 221 -1.44 3.91 -15.89
CA LYS A 221 -1.10 3.55 -14.52
C LYS A 221 -2.30 3.78 -13.61
N LYS A 222 -2.63 2.79 -12.78
CA LYS A 222 -3.80 2.89 -11.91
C LYS A 222 -3.47 3.59 -10.60
N PRO A 223 -4.44 4.30 -10.00
CA PRO A 223 -4.25 4.97 -8.70
C PRO A 223 -3.77 4.01 -7.62
N TYR A 224 -2.82 4.46 -6.80
CA TYR A 224 -2.17 3.63 -5.79
C TYR A 224 -2.29 4.25 -4.38
N LEU A 225 -2.93 3.51 -3.46
CA LEU A 225 -3.06 3.91 -2.07
C LEU A 225 -1.78 3.58 -1.28
N GLY A 226 -1.22 2.39 -1.50
CA GLY A 226 -0.04 1.90 -0.77
C GLY A 226 -0.38 1.54 0.68
N LEU A 227 0.28 2.14 1.62
CA LEU A 227 0.29 1.89 3.07
C LEU A 227 -1.08 1.82 3.78
N GLY A 228 -2.18 1.80 3.03
CA GLY A 228 -3.52 1.64 3.57
C GLY A 228 -3.63 0.35 4.39
N LYS A 229 -4.32 0.46 5.52
CA LYS A 229 -4.57 -0.64 6.46
C LYS A 229 -6.06 -0.90 6.57
N ASP A 230 -6.41 -2.15 6.60
CA ASP A 230 -7.74 -2.72 6.79
C ASP A 230 -8.01 -3.06 8.27
#